data_9043be4d6fb1446cc0c5af5202de354e
#
_entry.id   9043be4d6fb1446cc0c5af5202de354e
#
_cell.length_a   1.000
_cell.length_b   1.000
_cell.length_c   1.000
_cell.angle_alpha   90.00
_cell.angle_beta   90.00
_cell.angle_gamma   90.00
#
_symmetry.space_group_name_H-M   'P 1'
#
loop_
_entity.id
_entity.type
_entity.pdbx_description
1 polymer ?
#
loop_
_entity_poly.entity_id
_entity_poly.type
_entity_poly.pdbx_seq_one_letter_code
_entity_poly.pdbx_strand_id
1 'polypeptide(L)'
;MIYYVNNSAPKNGNGTKEMPFKFINDAAKIAKAGDEVLVAPGIYHEYVDPVNGGTENARIVYKSEKPLGAKITGAETMNDWEHYKDNVWVCRVDNGVFGNYNPYTTMVGGDWYFAPVVRHTGAVYLNDRQLYEAETLEECIKGEVYAPSWEPEWSVYKWYTEQDKEKNQTVIYANFQGKNPTEEKVEINVRRNCFMPSKTGVNYITFSGFDVSKAATTWAPPAAYQDGMIGPHWSKGWIIEDCEVSNSKCCGISLGKYYDPENDHYFTRKHVKSPTQMERDAVCRGQYHGWTKENIGSHIIRRCHIHHCEQTGIVGRMGGVFSIIEDNHIHNINNMQQLGGAEISGIKMHAAIDVVMRRNHIHHCTMGSCRAAGSGSGVFPVPPSRTRCPSYNDECDFFSSQHRSLHA
;
A
#
# COMPACT_ATOMS: atom_id res chain seq x y z
N MET A 1 19.32 15.05 -16.67
CA MET A 1 18.41 15.22 -17.85
C MET A 1 16.98 15.30 -17.34
N ILE A 2 16.03 15.89 -18.12
CA ILE A 2 14.60 15.84 -17.77
C ILE A 2 13.91 14.96 -18.80
N TYR A 3 13.19 13.94 -18.31
CA TYR A 3 12.27 13.13 -19.10
C TYR A 3 10.84 13.62 -18.88
N TYR A 4 10.12 13.88 -19.93
CA TYR A 4 8.73 14.32 -19.89
C TYR A 4 7.80 13.15 -20.13
N VAL A 5 6.76 13.05 -19.31
CA VAL A 5 5.73 12.01 -19.41
C VAL A 5 4.37 12.68 -19.53
N ASN A 6 3.58 12.28 -20.53
CA ASN A 6 2.21 12.75 -20.74
C ASN A 6 1.36 11.64 -21.37
N ASN A 7 0.43 11.07 -20.62
CA ASN A 7 -0.44 10.00 -21.12
C ASN A 7 -1.42 10.44 -22.22
N SER A 8 -1.65 11.75 -22.36
CA SER A 8 -2.48 12.32 -23.43
C SER A 8 -1.70 12.57 -24.74
N ALA A 9 -0.39 12.26 -24.79
CA ALA A 9 0.39 12.36 -26.01
C ALA A 9 -0.21 11.46 -27.12
N PRO A 10 -0.22 11.90 -28.38
CA PRO A 10 -0.84 11.13 -29.47
C PRO A 10 -0.16 9.79 -29.71
N LYS A 11 1.14 9.70 -29.45
CA LYS A 11 1.94 8.46 -29.50
C LYS A 11 2.98 8.43 -28.39
N ASN A 12 3.48 7.26 -28.06
CA ASN A 12 4.59 7.12 -27.13
C ASN A 12 5.87 7.69 -27.76
N GLY A 13 6.51 8.63 -27.08
CA GLY A 13 7.67 9.35 -27.56
C GLY A 13 9.00 8.78 -27.06
N ASN A 14 10.00 9.65 -26.95
CA ASN A 14 11.34 9.34 -26.46
C ASN A 14 11.70 10.08 -25.15
N GLY A 15 10.72 10.72 -24.52
CA GLY A 15 10.88 11.44 -23.25
C GLY A 15 11.35 12.87 -23.38
N THR A 16 11.49 13.42 -24.58
CA THR A 16 11.71 14.87 -24.76
C THR A 16 10.41 15.64 -24.55
N LYS A 17 10.50 16.96 -24.38
CA LYS A 17 9.31 17.81 -24.18
C LYS A 17 8.37 17.78 -25.39
N GLU A 18 8.94 17.70 -26.58
CA GLU A 18 8.23 17.65 -27.88
C GLU A 18 7.65 16.24 -28.15
N MET A 19 8.29 15.19 -27.62
CA MET A 19 7.88 13.80 -27.78
C MET A 19 7.92 13.09 -26.42
N PRO A 20 7.00 13.42 -25.49
CA PRO A 20 7.00 12.83 -24.17
C PRO A 20 6.66 11.32 -24.23
N PHE A 21 7.11 10.58 -23.24
CA PHE A 21 6.61 9.23 -23.00
C PHE A 21 5.12 9.27 -22.63
N LYS A 22 4.38 8.22 -22.98
CA LYS A 22 3.00 8.06 -22.49
C LYS A 22 2.95 7.42 -21.10
N PHE A 23 3.95 6.63 -20.76
CA PHE A 23 4.02 5.83 -19.54
C PHE A 23 5.18 6.29 -18.66
N ILE A 24 4.92 6.42 -17.36
CA ILE A 24 5.94 6.75 -16.36
C ILE A 24 7.01 5.66 -16.34
N ASN A 25 6.58 4.40 -16.52
CA ASN A 25 7.47 3.24 -16.46
C ASN A 25 8.50 3.22 -17.61
N ASP A 26 8.22 3.87 -18.74
CA ASP A 26 9.22 4.00 -19.81
C ASP A 26 10.38 4.92 -19.42
N ALA A 27 10.08 6.02 -18.72
CA ALA A 27 11.11 6.86 -18.12
C ALA A 27 11.83 6.13 -16.95
N ALA A 28 11.11 5.38 -16.13
CA ALA A 28 11.66 4.65 -14.99
C ALA A 28 12.69 3.59 -15.39
N LYS A 29 12.56 3.01 -16.57
CA LYS A 29 13.53 2.05 -17.12
C LYS A 29 14.88 2.67 -17.50
N ILE A 30 14.92 3.96 -17.81
CA ILE A 30 16.12 4.60 -18.38
C ILE A 30 16.70 5.73 -17.52
N ALA A 31 15.91 6.35 -16.65
CA ALA A 31 16.36 7.43 -15.77
C ALA A 31 17.59 6.98 -14.95
N LYS A 32 18.57 7.87 -14.80
CA LYS A 32 19.82 7.63 -14.09
C LYS A 32 20.07 8.71 -13.05
N ALA A 33 21.10 8.52 -12.25
CA ALA A 33 21.49 9.46 -11.21
C ALA A 33 21.57 10.90 -11.73
N GLY A 34 20.84 11.82 -11.11
CA GLY A 34 20.75 13.23 -11.49
C GLY A 34 19.66 13.54 -12.55
N ASP A 35 18.89 12.54 -12.98
CA ASP A 35 17.77 12.77 -13.89
C ASP A 35 16.48 13.12 -13.15
N GLU A 36 15.59 13.85 -13.84
CA GLU A 36 14.24 14.16 -13.39
C GLU A 36 13.22 13.56 -14.37
N VAL A 37 12.18 12.94 -13.86
CA VAL A 37 11.01 12.47 -14.59
C VAL A 37 9.85 13.39 -14.24
N LEU A 38 9.49 14.28 -15.15
CA LEU A 38 8.42 15.25 -14.98
C LEU A 38 7.14 14.74 -15.62
N VAL A 39 6.11 14.52 -14.78
CA VAL A 39 4.88 13.85 -15.18
C VAL A 39 3.74 14.85 -15.29
N ALA A 40 3.17 14.99 -16.47
CA ALA A 40 2.03 15.87 -16.73
C ALA A 40 0.77 15.41 -15.99
N PRO A 41 -0.18 16.31 -15.69
CA PRO A 41 -1.46 15.93 -15.13
C PRO A 41 -2.19 14.87 -15.99
N GLY A 42 -2.75 13.86 -15.33
CA GLY A 42 -3.46 12.76 -15.97
C GLY A 42 -3.59 11.55 -15.04
N ILE A 43 -4.35 10.54 -15.47
CA ILE A 43 -4.50 9.28 -14.73
C ILE A 43 -3.63 8.21 -15.42
N TYR A 44 -2.70 7.67 -14.68
CA TYR A 44 -1.72 6.67 -15.13
C TYR A 44 -2.08 5.31 -14.51
N HIS A 45 -2.63 4.43 -15.32
CA HIS A 45 -2.98 3.07 -14.95
C HIS A 45 -1.75 2.17 -15.07
N GLU A 46 -0.79 2.31 -14.13
CA GLU A 46 0.52 1.67 -14.22
C GLU A 46 0.99 1.11 -12.87
N TYR A 47 1.83 0.11 -12.96
CA TYR A 47 2.84 -0.21 -11.96
C TYR A 47 4.18 0.35 -12.45
N VAL A 48 4.72 1.31 -11.75
CA VAL A 48 6.02 1.92 -12.05
C VAL A 48 7.12 1.21 -11.27
N ASP A 49 8.06 0.62 -11.99
CA ASP A 49 9.20 -0.15 -11.47
C ASP A 49 10.52 0.58 -11.78
N PRO A 50 11.02 1.45 -10.90
CA PRO A 50 12.32 2.09 -11.09
C PRO A 50 13.45 1.08 -11.13
N VAL A 51 14.23 1.09 -12.21
CA VAL A 51 15.31 0.11 -12.43
C VAL A 51 16.63 0.60 -11.85
N ASN A 52 16.89 1.93 -11.89
CA ASN A 52 18.12 2.55 -11.45
C ASN A 52 17.90 3.40 -10.20
N GLY A 53 18.93 3.48 -9.37
CA GLY A 53 19.00 4.41 -8.24
C GLY A 53 19.84 5.64 -8.56
N GLY A 54 19.64 6.69 -7.76
CA GLY A 54 20.51 7.86 -7.70
C GLY A 54 21.67 7.69 -6.71
N THR A 55 22.28 8.82 -6.39
CA THR A 55 23.25 8.96 -5.30
C THR A 55 22.78 10.09 -4.37
N GLU A 56 23.39 10.25 -3.22
CA GLU A 56 23.04 11.30 -2.27
C GLU A 56 23.05 12.70 -2.91
N ASN A 57 24.05 12.96 -3.75
CA ASN A 57 24.23 14.26 -4.44
C ASN A 57 23.63 14.31 -5.85
N ALA A 58 23.10 13.21 -6.35
CA ALA A 58 22.52 13.12 -7.69
C ALA A 58 21.33 12.14 -7.65
N ARG A 59 20.24 12.57 -7.04
CA ARG A 59 19.01 11.78 -6.88
C ARG A 59 18.32 11.60 -8.24
N ILE A 60 17.54 10.55 -8.40
CA ILE A 60 16.54 10.49 -9.47
C ILE A 60 15.24 11.07 -8.91
N VAL A 61 14.68 12.06 -9.58
CA VAL A 61 13.49 12.76 -9.12
C VAL A 61 12.30 12.39 -10.00
N TYR A 62 11.27 11.78 -9.44
CA TYR A 62 9.96 11.63 -10.06
C TYR A 62 9.04 12.70 -9.50
N LYS A 63 8.51 13.55 -10.35
CA LYS A 63 7.73 14.71 -9.92
C LYS A 63 6.48 14.90 -10.78
N SER A 64 5.34 15.11 -10.11
CA SER A 64 4.17 15.63 -10.80
C SER A 64 4.37 17.09 -11.20
N GLU A 65 4.10 17.42 -12.46
CA GLU A 65 4.25 18.80 -12.98
C GLU A 65 3.36 19.79 -12.21
N LYS A 66 2.17 19.36 -11.83
CA LYS A 66 1.26 20.12 -10.95
C LYS A 66 1.04 19.29 -9.68
N PRO A 67 1.02 19.93 -8.50
CA PRO A 67 0.75 19.21 -7.25
C PRO A 67 -0.51 18.35 -7.37
N LEU A 68 -0.38 17.03 -7.09
CA LEU A 68 -1.44 16.01 -7.17
C LEU A 68 -2.12 15.89 -8.55
N GLY A 69 -1.54 16.49 -9.59
CA GLY A 69 -2.11 16.46 -10.95
C GLY A 69 -1.86 15.13 -11.67
N ALA A 70 -0.72 14.50 -11.43
CA ALA A 70 -0.43 13.17 -11.93
C ALA A 70 -0.92 12.13 -10.93
N LYS A 71 -1.88 11.29 -11.36
CA LYS A 71 -2.49 10.25 -10.56
C LYS A 71 -2.04 8.88 -11.01
N ILE A 72 -1.38 8.11 -10.13
CA ILE A 72 -1.01 6.72 -10.41
C ILE A 72 -2.01 5.81 -9.70
N THR A 73 -2.68 4.95 -10.46
CA THR A 73 -3.71 4.07 -9.91
C THR A 73 -3.42 2.59 -10.17
N GLY A 74 -3.63 1.78 -9.12
CA GLY A 74 -3.63 0.32 -9.23
C GLY A 74 -4.90 -0.26 -9.84
N ALA A 75 -5.91 0.57 -10.12
CA ALA A 75 -7.21 0.15 -10.62
C ALA A 75 -7.37 0.35 -12.12
N GLU A 76 -8.38 -0.35 -12.68
CA GLU A 76 -8.91 -0.16 -14.02
C GLU A 76 -10.39 0.22 -13.95
N THR A 77 -10.85 1.05 -14.90
CA THR A 77 -12.28 1.37 -15.04
C THR A 77 -12.99 0.23 -15.74
N MET A 78 -14.12 -0.22 -15.18
CA MET A 78 -14.96 -1.27 -15.73
C MET A 78 -16.28 -0.68 -16.23
N ASN A 79 -16.57 -0.85 -17.52
CA ASN A 79 -17.78 -0.35 -18.16
C ASN A 79 -18.78 -1.46 -18.51
N ASP A 80 -18.34 -2.72 -18.55
CA ASP A 80 -19.13 -3.87 -19.04
C ASP A 80 -19.90 -4.52 -17.88
N TRP A 81 -20.72 -3.73 -17.20
CA TRP A 81 -21.60 -4.20 -16.14
C TRP A 81 -22.96 -4.60 -16.71
N GLU A 82 -23.40 -5.81 -16.41
CA GLU A 82 -24.70 -6.35 -16.75
C GLU A 82 -25.58 -6.47 -15.50
N HIS A 83 -26.84 -6.12 -15.58
CA HIS A 83 -27.79 -6.32 -14.48
C HIS A 83 -27.93 -7.82 -14.18
N TYR A 84 -27.72 -8.21 -12.92
CA TYR A 84 -27.82 -9.59 -12.47
C TYR A 84 -29.14 -9.86 -11.75
N LYS A 85 -29.34 -9.24 -10.60
CA LYS A 85 -30.50 -9.42 -9.75
C LYS A 85 -30.65 -8.29 -8.74
N ASP A 86 -31.85 -7.78 -8.50
CA ASP A 86 -32.14 -6.71 -7.55
C ASP A 86 -31.23 -5.49 -7.81
N ASN A 87 -30.41 -5.10 -6.81
CA ASN A 87 -29.43 -4.02 -6.94
C ASN A 87 -28.04 -4.50 -7.36
N VAL A 88 -27.90 -5.80 -7.70
CA VAL A 88 -26.61 -6.41 -8.04
C VAL A 88 -26.39 -6.45 -9.54
N TRP A 89 -25.21 -6.05 -9.93
CA TRP A 89 -24.67 -6.10 -11.28
C TRP A 89 -23.47 -7.05 -11.32
N VAL A 90 -23.16 -7.57 -12.49
CA VAL A 90 -22.05 -8.49 -12.71
C VAL A 90 -21.14 -7.99 -13.81
N CYS A 91 -19.83 -8.07 -13.58
CA CYS A 91 -18.79 -7.82 -14.57
C CYS A 91 -17.91 -9.07 -14.69
N ARG A 92 -17.54 -9.44 -15.93
CA ARG A 92 -16.68 -10.58 -16.24
C ARG A 92 -15.37 -10.09 -16.81
N VAL A 93 -14.27 -10.38 -16.12
CA VAL A 93 -12.94 -9.89 -16.45
C VAL A 93 -12.07 -11.07 -16.90
N ASP A 94 -11.48 -10.98 -18.09
CA ASP A 94 -10.50 -11.98 -18.54
C ASP A 94 -9.30 -12.01 -17.58
N ASN A 95 -8.90 -13.22 -17.15
CA ASN A 95 -7.80 -13.37 -16.19
C ASN A 95 -6.44 -12.90 -16.74
N GLY A 96 -6.29 -12.74 -18.04
CA GLY A 96 -5.11 -12.14 -18.67
C GLY A 96 -4.86 -10.69 -18.26
N VAL A 97 -5.91 -9.95 -17.85
CA VAL A 97 -5.80 -8.58 -17.35
C VAL A 97 -4.92 -8.51 -16.09
N PHE A 98 -4.94 -9.55 -15.27
CA PHE A 98 -4.22 -9.59 -14.00
C PHE A 98 -2.76 -10.07 -14.12
N GLY A 99 -2.35 -10.59 -15.29
CA GLY A 99 -1.01 -11.14 -15.47
C GLY A 99 -0.70 -12.26 -14.48
N ASN A 100 0.35 -12.10 -13.69
CA ASN A 100 0.77 -13.10 -12.70
C ASN A 100 0.16 -12.89 -11.31
N TYR A 101 -0.69 -11.89 -11.15
CA TYR A 101 -1.27 -11.53 -9.85
C TYR A 101 -2.74 -11.18 -10.00
N ASN A 102 -3.61 -12.13 -9.66
CA ASN A 102 -5.06 -11.89 -9.65
C ASN A 102 -5.52 -11.55 -8.22
N PRO A 103 -5.90 -10.29 -7.94
CA PRO A 103 -6.37 -9.87 -6.63
C PRO A 103 -7.63 -10.58 -6.14
N TYR A 104 -8.44 -11.11 -7.06
CA TYR A 104 -9.71 -11.78 -6.78
C TYR A 104 -9.57 -13.29 -6.54
N THR A 105 -8.35 -13.78 -6.55
CA THR A 105 -7.98 -15.16 -6.14
C THR A 105 -6.90 -15.16 -5.07
N THR A 106 -6.30 -14.00 -4.79
CA THR A 106 -5.26 -13.84 -3.79
C THR A 106 -5.85 -13.37 -2.48
N MET A 107 -5.68 -14.15 -1.42
CA MET A 107 -6.20 -13.84 -0.10
C MET A 107 -5.23 -12.95 0.69
N VAL A 108 -5.77 -12.01 1.47
CA VAL A 108 -5.01 -11.26 2.45
C VAL A 108 -4.58 -12.20 3.58
N GLY A 109 -3.31 -12.20 3.92
CA GLY A 109 -2.81 -13.04 5.00
C GLY A 109 -1.33 -12.83 5.25
N GLY A 110 -0.87 -13.25 6.42
CA GLY A 110 0.51 -13.13 6.87
C GLY A 110 0.61 -13.40 8.36
N ASP A 111 1.83 -13.38 8.89
CA ASP A 111 2.02 -13.46 10.32
C ASP A 111 1.35 -12.26 11.01
N TRP A 112 0.80 -12.50 12.20
CA TRP A 112 0.03 -11.52 13.00
C TRP A 112 -1.26 -11.02 12.33
N TYR A 113 -1.76 -11.68 11.29
CA TYR A 113 -3.08 -11.49 10.73
C TYR A 113 -4.11 -12.38 11.49
N PHE A 114 -5.16 -11.79 12.03
CA PHE A 114 -6.13 -12.48 12.91
C PHE A 114 -7.58 -12.16 12.53
N ALA A 115 -7.85 -11.76 11.31
CA ALA A 115 -9.23 -11.51 10.89
C ALA A 115 -10.09 -12.77 11.00
N PRO A 116 -11.32 -12.67 11.49
CA PRO A 116 -12.23 -13.83 11.60
C PRO A 116 -12.63 -14.36 10.21
N VAL A 117 -12.60 -13.50 9.21
CA VAL A 117 -12.88 -13.84 7.80
C VAL A 117 -11.72 -13.40 6.95
N VAL A 118 -11.24 -14.30 6.10
CA VAL A 118 -10.16 -13.99 5.16
C VAL A 118 -10.77 -13.30 3.94
N ARG A 119 -10.21 -12.16 3.57
CA ARG A 119 -10.64 -11.34 2.43
C ARG A 119 -9.66 -11.44 1.27
N HIS A 120 -10.14 -11.18 0.05
CA HIS A 120 -9.27 -11.05 -1.11
C HIS A 120 -8.47 -9.74 -1.06
N THR A 121 -7.36 -9.70 -1.79
CA THR A 121 -6.64 -8.44 -2.04
C THR A 121 -7.35 -7.57 -3.07
N GLY A 122 -8.39 -8.11 -3.71
CA GLY A 122 -9.30 -7.40 -4.60
C GLY A 122 -10.14 -6.34 -3.91
N ALA A 123 -10.59 -5.36 -4.68
CA ALA A 123 -11.53 -4.33 -4.26
C ALA A 123 -12.30 -3.77 -5.46
N VAL A 124 -13.55 -3.36 -5.20
CA VAL A 124 -14.41 -2.64 -6.16
C VAL A 124 -14.64 -1.24 -5.62
N TYR A 125 -14.60 -0.24 -6.49
CA TYR A 125 -14.80 1.17 -6.13
C TYR A 125 -15.94 1.76 -6.95
N LEU A 126 -16.81 2.51 -6.27
CA LEU A 126 -17.85 3.33 -6.88
C LEU A 126 -17.57 4.80 -6.57
N ASN A 127 -17.30 5.60 -7.59
CA ASN A 127 -16.96 7.02 -7.45
C ASN A 127 -15.83 7.24 -6.44
N ASP A 128 -14.74 6.51 -6.62
CA ASP A 128 -13.54 6.50 -5.79
C ASP A 128 -13.70 5.95 -4.35
N ARG A 129 -14.89 5.49 -3.96
CA ARG A 129 -15.14 4.91 -2.64
C ARG A 129 -15.23 3.39 -2.71
N GLN A 130 -14.49 2.70 -1.85
CA GLN A 130 -14.40 1.23 -1.83
C GLN A 130 -15.70 0.59 -1.31
N LEU A 131 -16.12 -0.50 -1.96
CA LEU A 131 -17.23 -1.36 -1.53
C LEU A 131 -16.74 -2.44 -0.57
N TYR A 132 -17.64 -2.94 0.28
CA TYR A 132 -17.38 -4.00 1.25
C TYR A 132 -17.41 -5.37 0.58
N GLU A 133 -16.43 -6.21 0.87
CA GLU A 133 -16.43 -7.59 0.41
C GLU A 133 -17.43 -8.43 1.18
N ALA A 134 -18.33 -9.11 0.47
CA ALA A 134 -19.25 -10.10 1.01
C ALA A 134 -18.62 -11.50 1.02
N GLU A 135 -19.01 -12.35 1.97
CA GLU A 135 -18.53 -13.73 2.05
C GLU A 135 -19.23 -14.65 1.06
N THR A 136 -20.46 -14.29 0.70
CA THR A 136 -21.29 -15.06 -0.24
C THR A 136 -22.02 -14.13 -1.19
N LEU A 137 -22.43 -14.67 -2.36
CA LEU A 137 -23.27 -13.94 -3.29
C LEU A 137 -24.62 -13.52 -2.67
N GLU A 138 -25.17 -14.35 -1.79
CA GLU A 138 -26.42 -14.05 -1.06
C GLU A 138 -26.24 -12.81 -0.17
N GLU A 139 -25.16 -12.70 0.58
CA GLU A 139 -24.83 -11.52 1.39
C GLU A 139 -24.66 -10.28 0.51
N CYS A 140 -24.01 -10.42 -0.65
CA CYS A 140 -23.88 -9.33 -1.62
C CYS A 140 -25.24 -8.85 -2.12
N ILE A 141 -26.16 -9.78 -2.44
CA ILE A 141 -27.52 -9.46 -2.91
C ILE A 141 -28.32 -8.75 -1.80
N LYS A 142 -28.27 -9.24 -0.57
CA LYS A 142 -29.00 -8.65 0.55
C LYS A 142 -28.53 -7.22 0.86
N GLY A 143 -27.24 -6.93 0.73
CA GLY A 143 -26.69 -5.61 1.02
C GLY A 143 -26.95 -5.16 2.45
N GLU A 144 -26.86 -6.06 3.43
CA GLU A 144 -27.07 -5.75 4.83
C GLU A 144 -25.90 -4.95 5.41
N VAL A 145 -26.20 -4.15 6.44
CA VAL A 145 -25.20 -3.33 7.15
C VAL A 145 -24.14 -4.21 7.78
N TYR A 146 -22.86 -3.88 7.60
CA TYR A 146 -21.75 -4.47 8.32
C TYR A 146 -21.48 -3.66 9.60
N ALA A 147 -22.03 -4.12 10.72
CA ALA A 147 -22.04 -3.41 11.99
C ALA A 147 -20.64 -3.01 12.53
N PRO A 148 -19.55 -3.76 12.33
CA PRO A 148 -18.21 -3.35 12.77
C PRO A 148 -17.65 -2.12 12.07
N SER A 149 -18.15 -1.79 10.88
CA SER A 149 -17.67 -0.63 10.11
C SER A 149 -17.82 0.69 10.87
N TRP A 150 -16.89 1.60 10.62
CA TRP A 150 -17.05 3.00 11.08
C TRP A 150 -17.97 3.82 10.19
N GLU A 151 -18.31 3.30 9.02
CA GLU A 151 -19.20 3.91 8.04
C GLU A 151 -20.34 2.91 7.68
N PRO A 152 -21.20 2.55 8.66
CA PRO A 152 -22.16 1.48 8.48
C PRO A 152 -23.18 1.76 7.37
N GLU A 153 -23.52 3.02 7.12
CA GLU A 153 -24.42 3.44 6.02
C GLU A 153 -23.84 3.18 4.63
N TRP A 154 -22.51 3.13 4.49
CA TRP A 154 -21.85 2.79 3.24
C TRP A 154 -21.63 1.28 3.10
N SER A 155 -21.61 0.54 4.20
CA SER A 155 -21.32 -0.89 4.23
C SER A 155 -22.38 -1.78 3.55
N VAL A 156 -23.50 -1.20 3.14
CA VAL A 156 -24.53 -1.85 2.32
C VAL A 156 -24.11 -2.05 0.86
N TYR A 157 -23.17 -1.23 0.37
CA TYR A 157 -22.53 -1.40 -0.91
C TYR A 157 -21.53 -2.55 -0.84
N LYS A 158 -21.85 -3.67 -1.46
CA LYS A 158 -21.06 -4.90 -1.33
C LYS A 158 -20.61 -5.42 -2.68
N TRP A 159 -19.55 -6.20 -2.67
CA TRP A 159 -19.11 -6.97 -3.82
C TRP A 159 -18.75 -8.40 -3.41
N TYR A 160 -18.81 -9.31 -4.37
CA TYR A 160 -18.46 -10.71 -4.24
C TYR A 160 -17.77 -11.19 -5.51
N THR A 161 -16.94 -12.21 -5.44
CA THR A 161 -16.26 -12.75 -6.61
C THR A 161 -16.23 -14.25 -6.63
N GLU A 162 -16.19 -14.80 -7.85
CA GLU A 162 -15.94 -16.21 -8.12
C GLU A 162 -15.15 -16.37 -9.43
N GLN A 163 -14.68 -17.58 -9.72
CA GLN A 163 -13.89 -17.88 -10.91
C GLN A 163 -14.69 -18.76 -11.88
N ASP A 164 -14.89 -18.28 -13.10
CA ASP A 164 -15.30 -19.12 -14.23
C ASP A 164 -14.05 -19.76 -14.85
N LYS A 165 -13.77 -20.99 -14.45
CA LYS A 165 -12.58 -21.73 -14.90
C LYS A 165 -12.67 -22.16 -16.37
N GLU A 166 -13.87 -22.37 -16.89
CA GLU A 166 -14.09 -22.78 -18.28
C GLU A 166 -13.75 -21.65 -19.24
N LYS A 167 -14.13 -20.41 -18.86
CA LYS A 167 -13.87 -19.21 -19.66
C LYS A 167 -12.60 -18.46 -19.27
N ASN A 168 -11.90 -18.92 -18.25
CA ASN A 168 -10.74 -18.24 -17.67
C ASN A 168 -11.05 -16.79 -17.27
N GLN A 169 -12.15 -16.58 -16.55
CA GLN A 169 -12.63 -15.27 -16.15
C GLN A 169 -12.81 -15.16 -14.64
N THR A 170 -12.52 -13.98 -14.13
CA THR A 170 -12.96 -13.52 -12.81
C THR A 170 -14.36 -12.91 -12.98
N VAL A 171 -15.32 -13.41 -12.22
CA VAL A 171 -16.69 -12.89 -12.19
C VAL A 171 -16.85 -12.04 -10.92
N ILE A 172 -17.20 -10.79 -11.08
CA ILE A 172 -17.37 -9.84 -9.98
C ILE A 172 -18.83 -9.39 -9.93
N TYR A 173 -19.48 -9.64 -8.81
CA TYR A 173 -20.82 -9.15 -8.50
C TYR A 173 -20.70 -7.93 -7.58
N ALA A 174 -21.46 -6.88 -7.83
CA ALA A 174 -21.48 -5.71 -6.97
C ALA A 174 -22.89 -5.15 -6.80
N ASN A 175 -23.24 -4.88 -5.55
CA ASN A 175 -24.51 -4.27 -5.16
C ASN A 175 -24.31 -2.75 -5.08
N PHE A 176 -24.87 -2.04 -6.04
CA PHE A 176 -24.75 -0.60 -6.16
C PHE A 176 -25.92 0.19 -5.55
N GLN A 177 -26.80 -0.48 -4.78
CA GLN A 177 -27.90 0.16 -4.04
C GLN A 177 -28.80 1.04 -4.93
N GLY A 178 -29.16 0.53 -6.10
CA GLY A 178 -30.02 1.22 -7.06
C GLY A 178 -29.32 2.18 -8.01
N LYS A 179 -28.02 2.40 -7.88
CA LYS A 179 -27.23 3.16 -8.87
C LYS A 179 -26.97 2.31 -10.11
N ASN A 180 -26.94 2.96 -11.26
CA ASN A 180 -26.59 2.32 -12.52
C ASN A 180 -25.07 2.43 -12.77
N PRO A 181 -24.29 1.33 -12.68
CA PRO A 181 -22.83 1.39 -12.84
C PRO A 181 -22.38 1.82 -14.25
N THR A 182 -23.25 1.78 -15.25
CA THR A 182 -22.90 2.28 -16.60
C THR A 182 -22.94 3.81 -16.70
N GLU A 183 -23.49 4.49 -15.69
CA GLU A 183 -23.56 5.95 -15.57
C GLU A 183 -22.63 6.49 -14.48
N GLU A 184 -21.96 5.60 -13.75
CA GLU A 184 -21.10 5.91 -12.64
C GLU A 184 -19.66 5.50 -12.95
N LYS A 185 -18.69 6.06 -12.23
CA LYS A 185 -17.30 5.60 -12.30
C LYS A 185 -17.13 4.35 -11.44
N VAL A 186 -17.01 3.19 -12.07
CA VAL A 186 -16.75 1.94 -11.37
C VAL A 186 -15.36 1.41 -11.73
N GLU A 187 -14.55 1.12 -10.73
CA GLU A 187 -13.18 0.64 -10.90
C GLU A 187 -12.95 -0.63 -10.08
N ILE A 188 -12.00 -1.43 -10.53
CA ILE A 188 -11.49 -2.60 -9.81
C ILE A 188 -9.97 -2.50 -9.70
N ASN A 189 -9.38 -2.87 -8.57
CA ASN A 189 -7.93 -2.93 -8.48
C ASN A 189 -7.39 -4.16 -9.21
N VAL A 190 -6.31 -3.96 -9.95
CA VAL A 190 -5.67 -5.02 -10.75
C VAL A 190 -4.17 -5.12 -10.52
N ARG A 191 -3.56 -4.07 -9.93
CA ARG A 191 -2.11 -4.00 -9.69
C ARG A 191 -1.78 -4.09 -8.21
N ARG A 192 -0.78 -4.87 -7.90
CA ARG A 192 -0.30 -5.06 -6.52
C ARG A 192 0.33 -3.79 -5.94
N ASN A 193 1.09 -3.07 -6.75
CA ASN A 193 1.81 -1.86 -6.38
C ASN A 193 1.55 -0.75 -7.40
N CYS A 194 1.83 0.51 -7.03
CA CYS A 194 1.80 1.65 -7.94
C CYS A 194 3.21 2.16 -8.25
N PHE A 195 4.06 2.35 -7.23
CA PHE A 195 5.44 2.84 -7.42
C PHE A 195 6.38 2.15 -6.43
N MET A 196 7.01 1.07 -6.87
CA MET A 196 7.88 0.26 -6.02
C MET A 196 8.88 -0.51 -6.87
N PRO A 197 10.20 -0.43 -6.60
CA PRO A 197 11.18 -1.23 -7.35
C PRO A 197 10.96 -2.71 -7.12
N SER A 198 11.02 -3.51 -8.19
CA SER A 198 11.06 -4.97 -8.10
C SER A 198 12.38 -5.48 -7.52
N LYS A 199 13.43 -4.66 -7.59
CA LYS A 199 14.77 -4.96 -7.08
C LYS A 199 15.07 -4.19 -5.80
N THR A 200 15.89 -4.76 -4.95
CA THR A 200 16.49 -4.07 -3.79
C THR A 200 17.64 -3.17 -4.23
N GLY A 201 18.02 -2.19 -3.38
CA GLY A 201 19.17 -1.32 -3.63
C GLY A 201 18.96 -0.21 -4.67
N VAL A 202 17.73 0.08 -5.04
CA VAL A 202 17.38 1.24 -5.89
C VAL A 202 17.34 2.48 -5.00
N ASN A 203 18.51 3.08 -4.75
CA ASN A 203 18.73 4.11 -3.74
C ASN A 203 18.38 5.51 -4.24
N TYR A 204 18.21 6.45 -3.30
CA TYR A 204 18.15 7.89 -3.52
C TYR A 204 17.18 8.35 -4.60
N ILE A 205 15.95 7.82 -4.54
CA ILE A 205 14.81 8.31 -5.31
C ILE A 205 14.12 9.45 -4.53
N THR A 206 13.68 10.49 -5.23
CA THR A 206 12.69 11.44 -4.73
C THR A 206 11.40 11.25 -5.50
N PHE A 207 10.29 11.03 -4.79
CA PHE A 207 8.95 10.87 -5.34
C PHE A 207 8.06 11.98 -4.75
N SER A 208 7.60 12.91 -5.58
CA SER A 208 7.02 14.17 -5.11
C SER A 208 5.78 14.60 -5.87
N GLY A 209 4.71 14.95 -5.14
CA GLY A 209 3.54 15.63 -5.66
C GLY A 209 2.54 14.76 -6.41
N PHE A 210 2.55 13.44 -6.25
CA PHE A 210 1.61 12.51 -6.88
C PHE A 210 0.38 12.22 -6.02
N ASP A 211 -0.75 11.93 -6.69
CA ASP A 211 -1.89 11.22 -6.12
C ASP A 211 -1.75 9.73 -6.48
N VAL A 212 -1.69 8.84 -5.47
CA VAL A 212 -1.46 7.41 -5.67
C VAL A 212 -2.54 6.62 -4.94
N SER A 213 -3.21 5.70 -5.66
CA SER A 213 -4.38 5.04 -5.07
C SER A 213 -4.69 3.65 -5.62
N LYS A 214 -5.51 2.91 -4.87
CA LYS A 214 -6.24 1.70 -5.30
C LYS A 214 -5.35 0.51 -5.66
N ALA A 215 -4.25 0.30 -4.93
CA ALA A 215 -3.41 -0.88 -5.12
C ALA A 215 -3.94 -2.09 -4.36
N ALA A 216 -3.80 -3.26 -4.96
CA ALA A 216 -4.15 -4.57 -4.39
C ALA A 216 -2.98 -5.13 -3.56
N THR A 217 -2.48 -4.35 -2.60
CA THR A 217 -1.35 -4.76 -1.77
C THR A 217 -1.70 -5.95 -0.88
N THR A 218 -0.70 -6.76 -0.56
CA THR A 218 -0.84 -7.86 0.39
C THR A 218 -0.60 -7.39 1.82
N TRP A 219 -0.95 -8.23 2.79
CA TRP A 219 -0.61 -7.97 4.19
C TRP A 219 0.89 -7.71 4.35
N ALA A 220 1.25 -6.68 5.08
CA ALA A 220 2.63 -6.33 5.39
C ALA A 220 2.98 -6.86 6.79
N PRO A 221 3.48 -8.09 6.92
CA PRO A 221 3.74 -8.73 8.20
C PRO A 221 5.03 -8.21 8.85
N PRO A 222 5.15 -8.23 10.19
CA PRO A 222 6.34 -7.72 10.87
C PRO A 222 7.57 -8.61 10.70
N ALA A 223 7.39 -9.89 10.41
CA ALA A 223 8.49 -10.85 10.35
C ALA A 223 8.96 -11.19 8.92
N ALA A 224 8.24 -10.74 7.90
CA ALA A 224 8.50 -11.11 6.51
C ALA A 224 8.58 -9.87 5.60
N TYR A 225 8.62 -10.11 4.30
CA TYR A 225 8.57 -9.06 3.29
C TYR A 225 7.33 -8.17 3.47
N GLN A 226 7.54 -6.87 3.47
CA GLN A 226 6.47 -5.90 3.60
C GLN A 226 6.24 -5.18 2.28
N ASP A 227 5.07 -5.43 1.72
CA ASP A 227 4.60 -4.81 0.51
C ASP A 227 3.90 -3.48 0.79
N GLY A 228 3.87 -2.59 -0.19
CA GLY A 228 3.18 -1.32 -0.11
C GLY A 228 2.76 -0.81 -1.46
N MET A 229 1.82 0.13 -1.49
CA MET A 229 1.45 0.80 -2.73
C MET A 229 2.64 1.61 -3.28
N ILE A 230 3.40 2.23 -2.39
CA ILE A 230 4.66 2.92 -2.65
C ILE A 230 5.71 2.38 -1.69
N GLY A 231 6.98 2.26 -2.14
CA GLY A 231 8.06 1.95 -1.22
C GLY A 231 9.43 1.78 -1.85
N PRO A 232 10.49 1.92 -1.04
CA PRO A 232 11.87 1.82 -1.47
C PRO A 232 12.39 0.39 -1.69
N HIS A 233 11.70 -0.63 -1.20
CA HIS A 233 12.07 -2.04 -1.30
C HIS A 233 13.54 -2.33 -0.93
N TRP A 234 13.89 -2.18 0.37
CA TRP A 234 15.22 -2.46 0.88
C TRP A 234 16.32 -1.65 0.19
N SER A 235 16.24 -0.34 0.33
CA SER A 235 17.19 0.59 -0.24
C SER A 235 17.51 1.72 0.73
N LYS A 236 18.22 2.74 0.28
CA LYS A 236 18.66 3.88 1.07
C LYS A 236 18.15 5.21 0.53
N GLY A 237 17.85 6.11 1.44
CA GLY A 237 17.80 7.54 1.17
C GLY A 237 16.66 8.00 0.27
N TRP A 238 15.50 7.33 0.25
CA TRP A 238 14.33 7.83 -0.48
C TRP A 238 13.71 9.05 0.19
N ILE A 239 13.11 9.92 -0.62
CA ILE A 239 12.25 11.01 -0.18
C ILE A 239 10.89 10.79 -0.84
N ILE A 240 9.83 10.69 -0.04
CA ILE A 240 8.44 10.65 -0.48
C ILE A 240 7.77 11.86 0.15
N GLU A 241 7.30 12.79 -0.68
CA GLU A 241 6.80 14.06 -0.18
C GLU A 241 5.67 14.65 -1.01
N ASP A 242 4.83 15.46 -0.34
CA ASP A 242 3.76 16.23 -0.98
C ASP A 242 2.77 15.35 -1.78
N CYS A 243 2.58 14.09 -1.36
CA CYS A 243 1.75 13.11 -2.05
C CYS A 243 0.42 12.88 -1.33
N GLU A 244 -0.60 12.52 -2.12
CA GLU A 244 -1.81 11.87 -1.61
C GLU A 244 -1.69 10.37 -1.82
N VAL A 245 -1.99 9.57 -0.78
CA VAL A 245 -1.85 8.10 -0.80
C VAL A 245 -3.12 7.50 -0.20
N SER A 246 -3.93 6.82 -1.02
CA SER A 246 -5.25 6.39 -0.55
C SER A 246 -5.70 5.04 -1.11
N ASN A 247 -6.66 4.41 -0.42
CA ASN A 247 -7.34 3.21 -0.89
C ASN A 247 -6.40 2.04 -1.22
N SER A 248 -5.32 1.88 -0.45
CA SER A 248 -4.52 0.65 -0.53
C SER A 248 -5.24 -0.49 0.19
N LYS A 249 -5.28 -1.68 -0.41
CA LYS A 249 -5.93 -2.84 0.23
C LYS A 249 -5.30 -3.19 1.58
N CYS A 250 -3.99 -3.04 1.72
CA CYS A 250 -3.31 -3.20 2.98
C CYS A 250 -2.49 -1.95 3.33
N CYS A 251 -1.28 -1.84 2.83
CA CYS A 251 -0.33 -0.80 3.23
C CYS A 251 -0.22 0.34 2.19
N GLY A 252 -0.25 1.59 2.64
CA GLY A 252 0.00 2.76 1.80
C GLY A 252 1.47 2.87 1.41
N ILE A 253 2.35 3.17 2.37
CA ILE A 253 3.79 3.31 2.15
C ILE A 253 4.53 2.24 2.94
N SER A 254 5.36 1.43 2.27
CA SER A 254 6.20 0.43 2.93
C SER A 254 7.68 0.81 2.87
N LEU A 255 8.29 0.96 4.05
CA LEU A 255 9.74 1.05 4.24
C LEU A 255 10.32 -0.29 4.70
N GLY A 256 9.68 -1.39 4.34
CA GLY A 256 9.93 -2.71 4.89
C GLY A 256 11.14 -3.43 4.31
N LYS A 257 11.32 -4.65 4.82
CA LYS A 257 12.44 -5.51 4.42
C LYS A 257 12.22 -6.17 3.04
N TYR A 258 13.30 -6.70 2.51
CA TYR A 258 13.36 -7.55 1.32
C TYR A 258 12.63 -8.89 1.52
N TYR A 259 12.31 -9.56 0.41
CA TYR A 259 11.83 -10.94 0.43
C TYR A 259 12.99 -11.92 0.68
N ASP A 260 12.84 -12.75 1.70
CA ASP A 260 13.80 -13.79 2.05
C ASP A 260 13.15 -15.17 1.91
N PRO A 261 13.40 -15.92 0.81
CA PRO A 261 12.75 -17.20 0.55
C PRO A 261 13.09 -18.29 1.59
N GLU A 262 14.14 -18.10 2.39
CA GLU A 262 14.50 -19.01 3.46
C GLU A 262 13.84 -18.69 4.79
N ASN A 263 13.28 -17.49 4.94
CA ASN A 263 12.61 -17.05 6.16
C ASN A 263 11.14 -16.69 5.96
N ASP A 264 10.79 -16.02 4.83
CA ASP A 264 9.46 -15.49 4.55
C ASP A 264 8.53 -16.55 3.93
N HIS A 265 8.29 -17.65 4.65
CA HIS A 265 7.58 -18.82 4.11
C HIS A 265 6.41 -19.27 4.99
N TYR A 266 5.80 -18.32 5.70
CA TYR A 266 4.71 -18.58 6.63
C TYR A 266 3.59 -19.47 6.04
N PHE A 267 3.23 -19.27 4.78
CA PHE A 267 2.16 -20.00 4.12
C PHE A 267 2.62 -21.15 3.22
N THR A 268 3.91 -21.33 3.02
CA THR A 268 4.42 -22.23 1.97
C THR A 268 5.07 -23.50 2.49
N ARG A 269 5.29 -23.62 3.82
CA ARG A 269 5.97 -24.77 4.42
C ARG A 269 5.08 -25.59 5.33
N LYS A 270 5.30 -26.89 5.28
CA LYS A 270 4.65 -27.88 6.13
C LYS A 270 5.00 -27.71 7.63
N HIS A 271 6.19 -27.19 7.93
CA HIS A 271 6.65 -26.83 9.27
C HIS A 271 6.99 -25.36 9.30
N VAL A 272 6.06 -24.57 9.77
CA VAL A 272 6.17 -23.11 9.84
C VAL A 272 6.82 -22.72 11.16
N LYS A 273 7.79 -21.83 11.12
CA LYS A 273 8.30 -21.15 12.31
C LYS A 273 7.20 -20.31 12.94
N SER A 274 7.24 -20.14 14.26
CA SER A 274 6.36 -19.15 14.89
C SER A 274 6.65 -17.73 14.37
N PRO A 275 5.69 -16.81 14.34
CA PRO A 275 5.92 -15.43 13.94
C PRO A 275 7.07 -14.75 14.70
N THR A 276 7.18 -15.00 16.00
CA THR A 276 8.27 -14.47 16.84
C THR A 276 9.64 -15.03 16.44
N GLN A 277 9.73 -16.31 16.05
CA GLN A 277 10.98 -16.91 15.59
C GLN A 277 11.37 -16.35 14.22
N MET A 278 10.42 -16.20 13.30
CA MET A 278 10.66 -15.58 11.99
C MET A 278 11.18 -14.15 12.17
N GLU A 279 10.62 -13.40 13.11
CA GLU A 279 11.04 -12.04 13.40
C GLU A 279 12.49 -11.95 13.90
N ARG A 280 12.89 -12.82 14.82
CA ARG A 280 14.28 -12.92 15.31
C ARG A 280 15.25 -13.34 14.22
N ASP A 281 14.88 -14.36 13.46
CA ASP A 281 15.69 -14.86 12.35
C ASP A 281 15.88 -13.77 11.28
N ALA A 282 14.84 -12.98 10.97
CA ALA A 282 14.94 -11.86 10.04
C ALA A 282 15.99 -10.83 10.47
N VAL A 283 16.06 -10.50 11.77
CA VAL A 283 17.07 -9.57 12.31
C VAL A 283 18.47 -10.14 12.14
N CYS A 284 18.69 -11.39 12.52
CA CYS A 284 20.01 -12.04 12.38
C CYS A 284 20.43 -12.14 10.90
N ARG A 285 19.50 -12.53 10.04
CA ARG A 285 19.75 -12.67 8.60
C ARG A 285 19.94 -11.35 7.87
N GLY A 286 19.31 -10.27 8.36
CA GLY A 286 19.44 -8.94 7.80
C GLY A 286 20.87 -8.45 7.67
N GLN A 287 21.75 -8.84 8.59
CA GLN A 287 23.17 -8.50 8.53
C GLN A 287 23.86 -9.06 7.29
N TYR A 288 23.52 -10.29 6.89
CA TYR A 288 24.02 -10.91 5.65
C TYR A 288 23.43 -10.25 4.38
N HIS A 289 22.29 -9.56 4.51
CA HIS A 289 21.64 -8.82 3.44
C HIS A 289 21.94 -7.32 3.51
N GLY A 290 23.06 -6.94 4.13
CA GLY A 290 23.57 -5.58 4.12
C GLY A 290 22.79 -4.60 5.00
N TRP A 291 22.19 -5.05 6.09
CA TRP A 291 21.48 -4.19 7.04
C TRP A 291 22.47 -3.34 7.84
N THR A 292 22.96 -2.29 7.21
CA THR A 292 23.88 -1.30 7.80
C THR A 292 23.40 0.11 7.43
N LYS A 293 23.86 1.10 8.19
CA LYS A 293 23.51 2.52 7.95
C LYS A 293 23.99 3.03 6.59
N GLU A 294 25.07 2.46 6.07
CA GLU A 294 25.62 2.81 4.75
C GLU A 294 24.72 2.35 3.61
N ASN A 295 24.00 1.26 3.80
CA ASN A 295 23.27 0.59 2.72
C ASN A 295 21.75 0.81 2.77
N ILE A 296 21.14 0.89 3.97
CA ILE A 296 19.69 0.79 4.15
C ILE A 296 19.14 1.94 5.00
N GLY A 297 17.90 2.33 4.73
CA GLY A 297 17.18 3.31 5.55
C GLY A 297 17.46 4.75 5.19
N SER A 298 17.40 5.63 6.18
CA SER A 298 17.58 7.09 6.02
C SER A 298 16.57 7.69 5.04
N HIS A 299 15.33 7.19 5.05
CA HIS A 299 14.24 7.70 4.24
C HIS A 299 13.61 8.94 4.88
N ILE A 300 12.98 9.78 4.07
CA ILE A 300 12.20 10.93 4.53
C ILE A 300 10.80 10.80 3.94
N ILE A 301 9.78 10.74 4.80
CA ILE A 301 8.38 10.74 4.41
C ILE A 301 7.76 11.99 5.03
N ARG A 302 7.32 12.94 4.18
CA ARG A 302 6.84 14.21 4.72
C ARG A 302 5.75 14.87 3.89
N ARG A 303 4.89 15.60 4.57
CA ARG A 303 3.81 16.39 3.97
C ARG A 303 2.90 15.57 3.05
N CYS A 304 2.72 14.30 3.40
CA CYS A 304 1.82 13.41 2.69
C CYS A 304 0.46 13.36 3.38
N HIS A 305 -0.60 13.24 2.58
CA HIS A 305 -1.95 12.95 3.03
C HIS A 305 -2.23 11.46 2.77
N ILE A 306 -2.37 10.65 3.83
CA ILE A 306 -2.46 9.19 3.73
C ILE A 306 -3.75 8.74 4.40
N HIS A 307 -4.63 8.05 3.65
CA HIS A 307 -5.94 7.69 4.20
C HIS A 307 -6.57 6.46 3.51
N HIS A 308 -7.56 5.87 4.18
CA HIS A 308 -8.34 4.73 3.67
C HIS A 308 -7.47 3.54 3.22
N CYS A 309 -6.39 3.28 3.95
CA CYS A 309 -5.59 2.06 3.81
C CYS A 309 -6.10 1.03 4.84
N GLU A 310 -6.37 -0.20 4.43
CA GLU A 310 -7.06 -1.16 5.32
C GLU A 310 -6.13 -1.85 6.33
N GLN A 311 -4.81 -1.70 6.23
CA GLN A 311 -3.88 -2.18 7.24
C GLN A 311 -3.13 -1.03 7.91
N THR A 312 -2.34 -0.28 7.16
CA THR A 312 -1.49 0.77 7.74
C THR A 312 -1.20 1.89 6.75
N GLY A 313 -1.07 3.11 7.24
CA GLY A 313 -0.65 4.24 6.42
C GLY A 313 0.82 4.09 6.02
N ILE A 314 1.72 3.95 7.00
CA ILE A 314 3.15 3.76 6.80
C ILE A 314 3.62 2.57 7.63
N VAL A 315 4.28 1.59 6.99
CA VAL A 315 4.89 0.46 7.68
C VAL A 315 6.39 0.40 7.41
N GLY A 316 7.16 -0.08 8.39
CA GLY A 316 8.57 -0.34 8.20
C GLY A 316 9.08 -1.47 9.09
N ARG A 317 9.73 -2.46 8.48
CA ARG A 317 10.46 -3.51 9.16
C ARG A 317 11.91 -3.47 8.72
N MET A 318 12.83 -3.17 9.63
CA MET A 318 14.27 -3.10 9.38
C MET A 318 14.68 -2.06 8.32
N GLY A 319 14.01 -1.99 7.18
CA GLY A 319 14.30 -1.06 6.09
C GLY A 319 14.05 0.40 6.43
N GLY A 320 13.16 0.69 7.39
CA GLY A 320 12.82 2.03 7.84
C GLY A 320 13.79 2.64 8.86
N VAL A 321 14.93 2.01 9.17
CA VAL A 321 15.91 2.52 10.14
C VAL A 321 16.49 3.88 9.71
N PHE A 322 16.83 4.73 10.67
CA PHE A 322 17.40 6.07 10.47
C PHE A 322 16.52 7.03 9.66
N SER A 323 15.24 6.74 9.56
CA SER A 323 14.30 7.51 8.74
C SER A 323 13.59 8.61 9.53
N ILE A 324 13.10 9.62 8.80
CA ILE A 324 12.31 10.73 9.34
C ILE A 324 10.92 10.66 8.73
N ILE A 325 9.90 10.63 9.58
CA ILE A 325 8.50 10.65 9.20
C ILE A 325 7.87 11.89 9.85
N GLU A 326 7.59 12.92 9.07
CA GLU A 326 7.20 14.23 9.62
C GLU A 326 6.15 14.97 8.80
N ASP A 327 5.35 15.78 9.48
CA ASP A 327 4.39 16.68 8.87
C ASP A 327 3.35 15.96 7.98
N ASN A 328 3.03 14.69 8.26
CA ASN A 328 2.05 13.93 7.51
C ASN A 328 0.67 14.02 8.17
N HIS A 329 -0.38 13.97 7.35
CA HIS A 329 -1.75 13.79 7.79
C HIS A 329 -2.19 12.36 7.45
N ILE A 330 -2.51 11.55 8.47
CA ILE A 330 -2.85 10.13 8.32
C ILE A 330 -4.17 9.85 9.02
N HIS A 331 -5.15 9.32 8.29
CA HIS A 331 -6.45 9.05 8.89
C HIS A 331 -7.25 7.94 8.20
N ASN A 332 -8.33 7.52 8.82
CA ASN A 332 -9.25 6.47 8.33
C ASN A 332 -8.51 5.18 7.92
N ILE A 333 -7.59 4.75 8.79
CA ILE A 333 -6.89 3.49 8.59
C ILE A 333 -7.73 2.34 9.15
N ASN A 334 -8.04 1.37 8.27
CA ASN A 334 -8.95 0.26 8.56
C ASN A 334 -10.37 0.71 8.97
N ASN A 335 -10.88 1.77 8.36
CA ASN A 335 -12.23 2.26 8.63
C ASN A 335 -13.32 1.25 8.26
N MET A 336 -13.08 0.39 7.29
CA MET A 336 -14.00 -0.67 6.88
C MET A 336 -14.08 -1.81 7.91
N GLN A 337 -13.07 -2.02 8.75
CA GLN A 337 -13.01 -3.07 9.78
C GLN A 337 -13.13 -4.50 9.22
N GLN A 338 -12.77 -4.70 7.96
CA GLN A 338 -12.78 -6.02 7.32
C GLN A 338 -11.46 -6.77 7.46
N LEU A 339 -10.36 -6.08 7.74
CA LEU A 339 -9.09 -6.69 8.09
C LEU A 339 -8.87 -6.61 9.60
N GLY A 340 -8.13 -7.57 10.15
CA GLY A 340 -7.83 -7.64 11.57
C GLY A 340 -6.43 -8.22 11.82
N GLY A 341 -5.70 -7.65 12.76
CA GLY A 341 -4.36 -8.11 13.09
C GLY A 341 -3.58 -7.13 13.96
N ALA A 342 -2.38 -7.52 14.37
CA ALA A 342 -1.55 -6.71 15.25
C ALA A 342 -0.84 -5.55 14.53
N GLU A 343 -0.90 -5.52 13.20
CA GLU A 343 -0.15 -4.59 12.35
C GLU A 343 -0.98 -3.40 11.85
N ILE A 344 -2.16 -3.17 12.40
CA ILE A 344 -3.05 -2.07 12.00
C ILE A 344 -2.70 -0.80 12.76
N SER A 345 -2.33 0.26 12.05
CA SER A 345 -2.04 1.57 12.66
C SER A 345 -1.83 2.67 11.60
N GLY A 346 -1.78 3.94 12.02
CA GLY A 346 -1.34 5.04 11.15
C GLY A 346 0.11 4.85 10.70
N ILE A 347 1.02 4.69 11.66
CA ILE A 347 2.45 4.41 11.43
C ILE A 347 2.86 3.21 12.29
N LYS A 348 3.50 2.22 11.68
CA LYS A 348 3.99 1.02 12.36
C LYS A 348 5.43 0.69 11.96
N MET A 349 6.37 0.85 12.91
CA MET A 349 7.78 0.59 12.67
C MET A 349 8.28 -0.55 13.56
N HIS A 350 8.91 -1.57 12.96
CA HIS A 350 9.53 -2.70 13.65
C HIS A 350 11.05 -2.70 13.44
N ALA A 351 11.78 -3.16 14.46
CA ALA A 351 13.24 -3.08 14.51
C ALA A 351 13.71 -1.64 14.16
N ALA A 352 13.05 -0.66 14.78
CA ALA A 352 13.34 0.75 14.60
C ALA A 352 14.67 1.10 15.28
N ILE A 353 15.56 1.74 14.52
CA ILE A 353 16.82 2.29 15.00
C ILE A 353 16.88 3.73 14.51
N ASP A 354 17.01 4.68 15.44
CA ASP A 354 17.13 6.12 15.17
C ASP A 354 16.04 6.63 14.19
N VAL A 355 14.80 6.17 14.36
CA VAL A 355 13.64 6.64 13.59
C VAL A 355 13.05 7.85 14.30
N VAL A 356 12.85 8.93 13.57
CA VAL A 356 12.22 10.15 14.07
C VAL A 356 10.82 10.27 13.49
N MET A 357 9.80 10.32 14.35
CA MET A 357 8.41 10.62 13.99
C MET A 357 8.02 11.91 14.69
N ARG A 358 7.67 12.95 13.93
CA ARG A 358 7.34 14.25 14.52
C ARG A 358 6.32 15.03 13.70
N ARG A 359 5.49 15.80 14.36
CA ARG A 359 4.47 16.67 13.76
C ARG A 359 3.54 15.96 12.77
N ASN A 360 3.26 14.67 13.02
CA ASN A 360 2.27 13.94 12.23
C ASN A 360 0.91 14.09 12.88
N HIS A 361 -0.10 14.46 12.10
CA HIS A 361 -1.49 14.46 12.53
C HIS A 361 -2.12 13.11 12.18
N ILE A 362 -2.42 12.29 13.21
CA ILE A 362 -2.92 10.93 13.02
C ILE A 362 -4.22 10.76 13.80
N HIS A 363 -5.31 10.42 13.12
CA HIS A 363 -6.61 10.20 13.74
C HIS A 363 -7.45 9.13 13.01
N HIS A 364 -8.51 8.65 13.65
CA HIS A 364 -9.40 7.62 13.10
C HIS A 364 -8.62 6.40 12.56
N CYS A 365 -7.72 5.87 13.39
CA CYS A 365 -6.97 4.66 13.12
C CYS A 365 -7.31 3.58 14.15
N THR A 366 -7.57 2.35 13.71
CA THR A 366 -7.78 1.22 14.61
C THR A 366 -6.48 0.88 15.33
N MET A 367 -6.55 0.45 16.58
CA MET A 367 -5.45 -0.10 17.41
C MET A 367 -4.25 0.81 17.73
N GLY A 368 -4.27 2.08 17.40
CA GLY A 368 -3.25 3.04 17.82
C GLY A 368 -2.72 3.90 16.70
N SER A 369 -2.50 5.16 17.01
CA SER A 369 -2.11 6.18 16.04
C SER A 369 -0.67 6.02 15.58
N CYS A 370 0.25 5.70 16.50
CA CYS A 370 1.66 5.59 16.19
C CYS A 370 2.32 4.53 17.07
N ARG A 371 3.06 3.59 16.48
CA ARG A 371 3.79 2.56 17.21
C ARG A 371 5.20 2.37 16.64
N ALA A 372 6.20 2.48 17.52
CA ALA A 372 7.54 1.99 17.26
C ALA A 372 7.80 0.82 18.23
N ALA A 373 8.06 -0.37 17.71
CA ALA A 373 8.44 -1.52 18.49
C ALA A 373 9.95 -1.76 18.34
N GLY A 374 10.69 -1.64 19.44
CA GLY A 374 12.03 -2.19 19.56
C GLY A 374 11.99 -3.72 19.53
N SER A 375 13.12 -4.38 19.36
CA SER A 375 13.27 -5.85 19.34
C SER A 375 13.00 -6.55 20.69
N GLY A 376 12.08 -6.04 21.49
CA GLY A 376 11.67 -6.60 22.78
C GLY A 376 10.28 -7.25 22.70
N SER A 377 10.23 -8.51 23.08
CA SER A 377 9.02 -9.32 23.20
C SER A 377 8.05 -8.72 24.25
N GLY A 378 7.12 -7.89 23.82
CA GLY A 378 5.98 -7.47 24.61
C GLY A 378 4.76 -8.31 24.24
N VAL A 379 4.28 -9.14 25.15
CA VAL A 379 2.95 -9.77 25.07
C VAL A 379 1.94 -8.65 25.26
N PHE A 380 1.13 -8.37 24.23
CA PHE A 380 0.03 -7.43 24.34
C PHE A 380 -1.26 -8.15 24.69
N PRO A 381 -2.00 -7.70 25.72
CA PRO A 381 -3.35 -8.21 25.96
C PRO A 381 -4.27 -7.80 24.82
N VAL A 382 -5.08 -8.73 24.34
CA VAL A 382 -6.21 -8.46 23.46
C VAL A 382 -7.22 -7.64 24.26
N PRO A 383 -7.58 -6.41 23.87
CA PRO A 383 -8.59 -5.67 24.60
C PRO A 383 -9.98 -6.24 24.29
N PRO A 384 -10.86 -6.31 25.29
CA PRO A 384 -12.26 -6.62 25.04
C PRO A 384 -12.93 -5.50 24.24
N SER A 385 -13.87 -5.89 23.42
CA SER A 385 -14.76 -5.12 22.58
C SER A 385 -15.10 -3.70 23.07
N ARG A 386 -15.04 -2.74 22.12
CA ARG A 386 -15.69 -1.43 22.11
C ARG A 386 -15.20 -0.38 23.10
N THR A 387 -14.29 0.46 22.65
CA THR A 387 -14.36 1.88 23.02
C THR A 387 -13.97 2.72 21.80
N ARG A 388 -14.90 3.57 21.35
CA ARG A 388 -14.61 4.69 20.45
C ARG A 388 -13.53 5.51 21.13
N CYS A 389 -12.42 5.78 20.45
CA CYS A 389 -11.50 6.81 20.89
C CYS A 389 -12.24 8.15 20.88
N PRO A 390 -12.23 8.90 21.99
CA PRO A 390 -12.66 10.28 21.98
C PRO A 390 -11.70 11.07 21.08
N SER A 391 -12.24 12.07 20.37
CA SER A 391 -11.47 13.04 19.59
C SER A 391 -10.51 13.78 20.51
N TYR A 392 -9.23 13.46 20.43
CA TYR A 392 -8.15 14.23 21.02
C TYR A 392 -7.19 14.65 19.92
N ASN A 393 -6.96 15.95 19.84
CA ASN A 393 -5.86 16.55 19.09
C ASN A 393 -4.56 16.25 19.84
N ASP A 394 -3.94 15.14 19.58
CA ASP A 394 -2.63 14.82 20.14
C ASP A 394 -1.56 15.01 19.05
N GLU A 395 -0.81 16.09 19.19
CA GLU A 395 0.52 16.19 18.59
C GLU A 395 1.42 15.17 19.28
N CYS A 396 1.73 14.07 18.60
CA CYS A 396 2.65 13.07 19.12
C CYS A 396 4.08 13.41 18.73
N ASP A 397 4.80 14.01 19.67
CA ASP A 397 6.26 14.07 19.65
C ASP A 397 6.81 12.86 20.42
N PHE A 398 7.31 11.86 19.70
CA PHE A 398 8.00 10.74 20.31
C PHE A 398 9.49 10.77 19.96
N PHE A 399 10.31 11.00 20.97
CA PHE A 399 11.75 10.76 20.95
C PHE A 399 12.03 9.35 21.49
N SER A 400 12.48 8.44 20.63
CA SER A 400 13.07 7.17 21.08
C SER A 400 14.58 7.31 21.06
N SER A 401 15.16 7.86 22.15
CA SER A 401 16.60 7.77 22.40
C SER A 401 16.87 6.59 23.34
N GLN A 402 17.33 5.48 22.81
CA GLN A 402 18.08 4.51 23.61
C GLN A 402 19.56 4.56 23.21
N HIS A 403 20.29 5.47 23.83
CA HIS A 403 21.72 5.34 23.98
C HIS A 403 21.98 4.19 24.96
N ARG A 404 22.45 3.06 24.49
CA ARG A 404 23.29 2.16 25.28
C ARG A 404 24.61 2.01 24.54
N SER A 405 25.60 2.69 25.09
CA SER A 405 26.99 2.42 24.83
C SER A 405 27.31 0.95 25.12
N LEU A 406 27.71 0.22 24.12
CA LEU A 406 28.43 -1.05 24.30
C LEU A 406 29.92 -0.69 24.44
N HIS A 407 30.36 -0.65 25.70
CA HIS A 407 31.78 -0.83 26.07
C HIS A 407 31.90 -2.24 26.63
N ALA A 408 32.71 -3.02 26.01
CA ALA A 408 33.67 -4.08 26.30
C ALA A 408 33.55 -5.21 25.28
#